data_1e5b51b5fac4d6f3d097641a840018e4
#
_entry.id   1e5b51b5fac4d6f3d097641a840018e4
#
_cell.length_a   1.000
_cell.length_b   1.000
_cell.length_c   1.000
_cell.angle_alpha   90.00
_cell.angle_beta   90.00
_cell.angle_gamma   90.00
#
_symmetry.space_group_name_H-M   'P 1'
#
loop_
_entity.id
_entity.type
_entity.pdbx_description
1 polymer ?
#
loop_
_entity_poly.entity_id
_entity_poly.type
_entity_poly.pdbx_seq_one_letter_code
_entity_poly.pdbx_strand_id
1 'polypeptide(L)'
;MSPSVRRIEPTPERAEYVNRVFRRFFVDTKPVNHLKLVGPDGVAEDIPVEIYAVLREVFQHLKDGQAISLIPDDTLLTTQQAAEILNISRPYFYRLLDADKIPFIQVGTHRKLRLADVVALRERRRAESRRALNAIAALNQECDDYGDDYGETTRE
;
A
#
# COMPACT_ATOMS: atom_id res chain seq x y z
N MET A 1 -14.10 -13.32 18.01
CA MET A 1 -12.74 -13.86 17.77
C MET A 1 -11.89 -12.69 17.27
N SER A 2 -10.79 -12.40 17.94
CA SER A 2 -9.86 -11.36 17.44
C SER A 2 -9.24 -11.85 16.13
N PRO A 3 -9.16 -11.01 15.09
CA PRO A 3 -8.51 -11.41 13.83
C PRO A 3 -7.04 -11.77 14.11
N SER A 4 -6.61 -12.91 13.62
CA SER A 4 -5.22 -13.33 13.75
C SER A 4 -4.36 -12.49 12.77
N VAL A 5 -3.92 -11.34 13.22
CA VAL A 5 -2.92 -10.55 12.50
C VAL A 5 -1.59 -11.29 12.60
N ARG A 6 -1.09 -11.77 11.47
CA ARG A 6 0.22 -12.40 11.40
C ARG A 6 1.25 -11.36 10.98
N ARG A 7 2.09 -10.94 11.92
CA ARG A 7 3.20 -10.03 11.66
C ARG A 7 4.49 -10.81 11.42
N ILE A 8 5.17 -10.48 10.36
CA ILE A 8 6.47 -11.05 10.00
C ILE A 8 7.48 -9.91 10.11
N GLU A 9 8.43 -10.07 11.02
CA GLU A 9 9.49 -9.07 11.23
C GLU A 9 10.80 -9.55 10.58
N PRO A 10 11.52 -8.64 9.91
CA PRO A 10 12.85 -8.93 9.42
C PRO A 10 13.79 -9.06 10.62
N THR A 11 14.51 -10.17 10.71
CA THR A 11 15.57 -10.34 11.70
C THR A 11 16.92 -10.23 11.02
N PRO A 12 17.94 -9.63 11.67
CA PRO A 12 19.29 -9.49 11.09
C PRO A 12 19.87 -10.83 10.63
N GLU A 13 19.62 -11.89 11.38
CA GLU A 13 20.09 -13.26 11.10
C GLU A 13 19.51 -13.83 9.80
N ARG A 14 18.32 -13.37 9.40
CA ARG A 14 17.62 -13.82 8.19
C ARG A 14 17.82 -12.88 7.00
N ALA A 15 18.41 -11.71 7.19
CA ALA A 15 18.56 -10.71 6.14
C ALA A 15 19.34 -11.24 4.93
N GLU A 16 20.45 -11.96 5.17
CA GLU A 16 21.23 -12.58 4.10
C GLU A 16 20.45 -13.67 3.36
N TYR A 17 19.70 -14.49 4.11
CA TYR A 17 18.85 -15.52 3.53
C TYR A 17 17.76 -14.90 2.64
N VAL A 18 17.05 -13.88 3.14
CA VAL A 18 16.00 -13.16 2.41
C VAL A 18 16.58 -12.54 1.13
N ASN A 19 17.74 -11.86 1.22
CA ASN A 19 18.42 -11.29 0.06
C ASN A 19 18.80 -12.35 -0.98
N ARG A 20 19.33 -13.50 -0.55
CA ARG A 20 19.71 -14.59 -1.44
C ARG A 20 18.49 -15.18 -2.15
N VAL A 21 17.39 -15.43 -1.42
CA VAL A 21 16.13 -15.93 -1.98
C VAL A 21 15.55 -14.92 -2.96
N PHE A 22 15.50 -13.63 -2.57
CA PHE A 22 14.97 -12.58 -3.42
C PHE A 22 15.73 -12.48 -4.76
N ARG A 23 17.07 -12.45 -4.73
CA ARG A 23 17.87 -12.41 -5.96
C ARG A 23 17.60 -13.62 -6.84
N ARG A 24 17.67 -14.82 -6.25
CA ARG A 24 17.54 -16.07 -7.00
C ARG A 24 16.18 -16.24 -7.70
N PHE A 25 15.09 -15.84 -7.04
CA PHE A 25 13.74 -16.10 -7.53
C PHE A 25 13.06 -14.90 -8.20
N PHE A 26 13.51 -13.69 -7.96
CA PHE A 26 12.82 -12.49 -8.41
C PHE A 26 13.67 -11.50 -9.22
N VAL A 27 15.00 -11.66 -9.25
CA VAL A 27 15.91 -10.78 -10.00
C VAL A 27 16.63 -11.54 -11.11
N ASP A 28 17.27 -12.66 -10.78
CA ASP A 28 18.15 -13.39 -11.71
C ASP A 28 17.40 -14.31 -12.66
N THR A 29 16.08 -14.44 -12.50
CA THR A 29 15.24 -15.26 -13.36
C THR A 29 14.64 -14.40 -14.47
N LYS A 30 14.70 -14.90 -15.72
CA LYS A 30 13.87 -14.40 -16.83
C LYS A 30 12.40 -14.41 -16.34
N PRO A 31 11.52 -13.53 -16.85
CA PRO A 31 10.12 -13.51 -16.44
C PRO A 31 9.55 -14.93 -16.55
N VAL A 32 9.42 -15.56 -15.42
CA VAL A 32 8.99 -16.98 -15.35
C VAL A 32 7.47 -16.94 -15.25
N ASN A 33 6.83 -17.45 -16.27
CA ASN A 33 5.35 -17.61 -16.28
C ASN A 33 4.90 -18.75 -15.36
N HIS A 34 5.82 -19.52 -14.77
CA HIS A 34 5.50 -20.71 -13.96
C HIS A 34 6.50 -20.81 -12.80
N LEU A 35 6.07 -20.45 -11.61
CA LEU A 35 6.79 -20.76 -10.38
C LEU A 35 6.20 -22.06 -9.79
N LYS A 36 7.08 -22.95 -9.32
CA LYS A 36 6.65 -24.20 -8.68
C LYS A 36 6.94 -24.19 -7.20
N LEU A 37 5.95 -24.58 -6.42
CA LEU A 37 6.12 -24.86 -5.00
C LEU A 37 6.37 -26.34 -4.83
N VAL A 38 7.42 -26.70 -4.11
CA VAL A 38 7.73 -28.12 -3.82
C VAL A 38 7.24 -28.44 -2.41
N GLY A 39 6.33 -29.41 -2.32
CA GLY A 39 5.82 -29.91 -1.05
C GLY A 39 6.87 -30.73 -0.27
N PRO A 40 6.60 -31.06 1.00
CA PRO A 40 7.49 -31.88 1.80
C PRO A 40 7.63 -33.33 1.26
N ASP A 41 6.72 -33.77 0.44
CA ASP A 41 6.70 -35.03 -0.31
C ASP A 41 7.55 -35.00 -1.59
N GLY A 42 8.13 -33.84 -1.92
CA GLY A 42 8.91 -33.61 -3.14
C GLY A 42 8.07 -33.35 -4.41
N VAL A 43 6.76 -33.34 -4.30
CA VAL A 43 5.88 -33.02 -5.42
C VAL A 43 5.90 -31.53 -5.71
N ALA A 44 6.06 -31.16 -6.98
CA ALA A 44 6.12 -29.76 -7.44
C ALA A 44 4.81 -29.38 -8.12
N GLU A 45 4.14 -28.35 -7.62
CA GLU A 45 2.93 -27.78 -8.17
C GLU A 45 3.14 -26.34 -8.66
N ASP A 46 2.48 -25.99 -9.76
CA ASP A 46 2.52 -24.62 -10.28
C ASP A 46 1.70 -23.69 -9.39
N ILE A 47 2.25 -22.51 -9.08
CA ILE A 47 1.53 -21.49 -8.35
C ILE A 47 1.03 -20.38 -9.28
N PRO A 48 -0.19 -19.85 -9.04
CA PRO A 48 -0.73 -18.74 -9.81
C PRO A 48 0.17 -17.51 -9.79
N VAL A 49 0.15 -16.74 -10.89
CA VAL A 49 0.99 -15.54 -11.04
C VAL A 49 0.68 -14.47 -9.97
N GLU A 50 -0.57 -14.44 -9.48
CA GLU A 50 -1.01 -13.54 -8.43
C GLU A 50 -0.30 -13.85 -7.09
N ILE A 51 -0.13 -15.13 -6.78
CA ILE A 51 0.60 -15.59 -5.58
C ILE A 51 2.09 -15.26 -5.71
N TYR A 52 2.66 -15.43 -6.92
CA TYR A 52 4.04 -15.02 -7.18
C TYR A 52 4.24 -13.52 -6.93
N ALA A 53 3.32 -12.66 -7.39
CA ALA A 53 3.38 -11.22 -7.18
C ALA A 53 3.37 -10.85 -5.69
N VAL A 54 2.47 -11.47 -4.91
CA VAL A 54 2.40 -11.29 -3.45
C VAL A 54 3.70 -11.73 -2.77
N LEU A 55 4.24 -12.91 -3.13
CA LEU A 55 5.50 -13.38 -2.55
C LEU A 55 6.66 -12.44 -2.87
N ARG A 56 6.73 -11.91 -4.08
CA ARG A 56 7.74 -10.92 -4.47
C ARG A 56 7.68 -9.67 -3.62
N GLU A 57 6.49 -9.11 -3.39
CA GLU A 57 6.29 -7.94 -2.53
C GLU A 57 6.71 -8.24 -1.09
N VAL A 58 6.30 -9.39 -0.55
CA VAL A 58 6.68 -9.82 0.79
C VAL A 58 8.20 -9.88 0.94
N PHE A 59 8.91 -10.53 0.02
CA PHE A 59 10.36 -10.63 0.07
C PHE A 59 11.05 -9.28 -0.16
N GLN A 60 10.49 -8.41 -1.00
CA GLN A 60 11.03 -7.06 -1.20
C GLN A 60 10.98 -6.25 0.09
N HIS A 61 9.84 -6.19 0.76
CA HIS A 61 9.70 -5.46 2.02
C HIS A 61 10.60 -6.03 3.14
N LEU A 62 10.68 -7.36 3.27
CA LEU A 62 11.57 -7.98 4.25
C LEU A 62 13.04 -7.69 3.96
N LYS A 63 13.45 -7.65 2.68
CA LYS A 63 14.79 -7.26 2.25
C LYS A 63 15.11 -5.81 2.63
N ASP A 64 14.11 -4.92 2.50
CA ASP A 64 14.24 -3.50 2.82
C ASP A 64 14.11 -3.23 4.34
N GLY A 65 14.12 -4.28 5.18
CA GLY A 65 14.04 -4.18 6.64
C GLY A 65 12.64 -3.81 7.16
N GLN A 66 11.61 -3.94 6.32
CA GLN A 66 10.24 -3.58 6.68
C GLN A 66 9.47 -4.79 7.21
N ALA A 67 8.76 -4.61 8.33
CA ALA A 67 7.84 -5.62 8.83
C ALA A 67 6.56 -5.66 7.99
N ILE A 68 6.01 -6.86 7.81
CA ILE A 68 4.78 -7.09 7.05
C ILE A 68 3.71 -7.63 7.99
N SER A 69 2.48 -7.17 7.81
CA SER A 69 1.31 -7.72 8.48
C SER A 69 0.32 -8.26 7.45
N LEU A 70 -0.03 -9.54 7.58
CA LEU A 70 -1.10 -10.15 6.80
C LEU A 70 -2.39 -10.06 7.62
N ILE A 71 -3.36 -9.35 7.07
CA ILE A 71 -4.64 -9.08 7.72
C ILE A 71 -5.73 -9.48 6.75
N PRO A 72 -6.67 -10.39 7.12
CA PRO A 72 -7.81 -10.72 6.27
C PRO A 72 -8.71 -9.50 6.01
N ASP A 73 -9.24 -9.40 4.80
CA ASP A 73 -10.08 -8.26 4.36
C ASP A 73 -11.40 -8.13 5.12
N ASP A 74 -11.91 -9.23 5.66
CA ASP A 74 -13.13 -9.27 6.48
C ASP A 74 -12.91 -8.83 7.92
N THR A 75 -11.66 -8.49 8.28
CA THR A 75 -11.30 -8.01 9.62
C THR A 75 -12.10 -6.75 9.98
N LEU A 76 -12.79 -6.82 11.14
CA LEU A 76 -13.52 -5.68 11.69
C LEU A 76 -12.60 -4.81 12.56
N LEU A 77 -12.39 -3.60 12.10
CA LEU A 77 -11.59 -2.57 12.78
C LEU A 77 -12.44 -1.73 13.72
N THR A 78 -11.84 -1.24 14.79
CA THR A 78 -12.40 -0.13 15.56
C THR A 78 -12.24 1.19 14.82
N THR A 79 -13.02 2.22 15.18
CA THR A 79 -12.87 3.57 14.63
C THR A 79 -11.47 4.14 14.88
N GLN A 80 -10.83 3.79 15.99
CA GLN A 80 -9.46 4.17 16.32
C GLN A 80 -8.46 3.55 15.33
N GLN A 81 -8.51 2.23 15.15
CA GLN A 81 -7.65 1.51 14.21
C GLN A 81 -7.82 1.98 12.76
N ALA A 82 -9.07 2.26 12.36
CA ALA A 82 -9.34 2.80 11.03
C ALA A 82 -8.74 4.20 10.84
N ALA A 83 -8.84 5.08 11.83
CA ALA A 83 -8.22 6.41 11.80
C ALA A 83 -6.68 6.33 11.71
N GLU A 84 -6.06 5.40 12.43
CA GLU A 84 -4.61 5.13 12.37
C GLU A 84 -4.17 4.64 10.98
N ILE A 85 -4.89 3.69 10.37
CA ILE A 85 -4.60 3.20 9.01
C ILE A 85 -4.72 4.31 7.97
N LEU A 86 -5.66 5.23 8.14
CA LEU A 86 -5.87 6.38 7.25
C LEU A 86 -4.88 7.53 7.55
N ASN A 87 -4.13 7.45 8.64
CA ASN A 87 -3.25 8.51 9.15
C ASN A 87 -3.99 9.85 9.32
N ILE A 88 -5.14 9.81 9.98
CA ILE A 88 -5.98 10.98 10.26
C ILE A 88 -6.39 11.03 11.72
N SER A 89 -6.76 12.21 12.19
CA SER A 89 -7.25 12.39 13.55
C SER A 89 -8.62 11.72 13.74
N ARG A 90 -8.85 11.21 14.95
CA ARG A 90 -10.13 10.59 15.33
C ARG A 90 -11.36 11.51 15.13
N PRO A 91 -11.32 12.80 15.50
CA PRO A 91 -12.45 13.71 15.22
C PRO A 91 -12.73 13.88 13.73
N TYR A 92 -11.70 13.91 12.89
CA TYR A 92 -11.87 13.98 11.44
C TYR A 92 -12.47 12.68 10.88
N PHE A 93 -12.05 11.53 11.42
CA PHE A 93 -12.62 10.24 11.04
C PHE A 93 -14.12 10.15 11.33
N TYR A 94 -14.57 10.63 12.51
CA TYR A 94 -16.00 10.68 12.82
C TYR A 94 -16.78 11.55 11.85
N ARG A 95 -16.25 12.68 11.39
CA ARG A 95 -16.87 13.50 10.33
C ARG A 95 -17.04 12.75 9.01
N LEU A 96 -16.07 11.87 8.67
CA LEU A 96 -16.21 11.02 7.48
C LEU A 96 -17.29 9.96 7.64
N LEU A 97 -17.44 9.38 8.84
CA LEU A 97 -18.53 8.44 9.15
C LEU A 97 -19.90 9.11 9.09
N ASP A 98 -20.04 10.28 9.69
CA ASP A 98 -21.29 11.03 9.72
C ASP A 98 -21.69 11.60 8.34
N ALA A 99 -20.74 11.73 7.44
CA ALA A 99 -20.96 12.11 6.03
C ALA A 99 -21.16 10.89 5.11
N ASP A 100 -21.39 9.70 5.64
CA ASP A 100 -21.56 8.42 4.92
C ASP A 100 -20.47 8.13 3.86
N LYS A 101 -19.25 8.65 4.09
CA LYS A 101 -18.13 8.46 3.17
C LYS A 101 -17.47 7.08 3.28
N ILE A 102 -17.80 6.34 4.34
CA ILE A 102 -17.32 4.98 4.58
C ILE A 102 -18.41 4.17 5.30
N PRO A 103 -18.75 2.96 4.84
CA PRO A 103 -19.71 2.11 5.49
C PRO A 103 -19.18 1.58 6.83
N PHE A 104 -20.07 1.40 7.78
CA PHE A 104 -19.76 0.80 9.08
C PHE A 104 -20.84 -0.19 9.52
N ILE A 105 -20.49 -1.08 10.43
CA ILE A 105 -21.37 -2.06 11.04
C ILE A 105 -21.54 -1.67 12.51
N GLN A 106 -22.77 -1.57 12.95
CA GLN A 106 -23.07 -1.32 14.37
C GLN A 106 -22.99 -2.64 15.14
N VAL A 107 -22.09 -2.69 16.13
CA VAL A 107 -21.95 -3.84 17.03
C VAL A 107 -22.15 -3.34 18.47
N GLY A 108 -23.35 -3.52 18.98
CA GLY A 108 -23.78 -2.90 20.25
C GLY A 108 -23.71 -1.37 20.14
N THR A 109 -22.96 -0.73 21.02
CA THR A 109 -22.73 0.73 21.03
C THR A 109 -21.55 1.17 20.16
N HIS A 110 -20.82 0.23 19.57
CA HIS A 110 -19.59 0.52 18.81
C HIS A 110 -19.78 0.41 17.30
N ARG A 111 -19.25 1.37 16.57
CA ARG A 111 -19.14 1.31 15.11
C ARG A 111 -17.90 0.52 14.76
N LYS A 112 -18.03 -0.50 13.92
CA LYS A 112 -16.95 -1.31 13.36
C LYS A 112 -16.89 -1.14 11.86
N LEU A 113 -15.68 -1.21 11.28
CA LEU A 113 -15.44 -1.05 9.86
C LEU A 113 -14.72 -2.26 9.31
N ARG A 114 -15.04 -2.66 8.09
CA ARG A 114 -14.25 -3.69 7.40
C ARG A 114 -12.92 -3.09 6.95
N LEU A 115 -11.85 -3.85 7.09
CA LEU A 115 -10.52 -3.43 6.62
C LEU A 115 -10.55 -3.04 5.13
N ALA A 116 -11.22 -3.83 4.30
CA ALA A 116 -11.37 -3.56 2.87
C ALA A 116 -11.93 -2.16 2.56
N ASP A 117 -12.96 -1.73 3.30
CA ASP A 117 -13.60 -0.41 3.12
C ASP A 117 -12.63 0.73 3.51
N VAL A 118 -11.85 0.52 4.57
CA VAL A 118 -10.84 1.49 5.04
C VAL A 118 -9.70 1.62 4.03
N VAL A 119 -9.22 0.49 3.49
CA VAL A 119 -8.17 0.47 2.45
C VAL A 119 -8.68 1.14 1.17
N ALA A 120 -9.89 0.82 0.73
CA ALA A 120 -10.49 1.45 -0.45
C ALA A 120 -10.64 2.98 -0.30
N LEU A 121 -11.02 3.47 0.90
CA LEU A 121 -11.06 4.90 1.18
C LEU A 121 -9.67 5.53 1.13
N ARG A 122 -8.65 4.85 1.69
CA ARG A 122 -7.26 5.32 1.64
C ARG A 122 -6.77 5.50 0.21
N GLU A 123 -7.02 4.52 -0.65
CA GLU A 123 -6.58 4.56 -2.05
C GLU A 123 -7.32 5.66 -2.85
N ARG A 124 -8.61 5.83 -2.64
CA ARG A 124 -9.36 6.95 -3.24
C ARG A 124 -8.77 8.31 -2.85
N ARG A 125 -8.51 8.53 -1.56
CA ARG A 125 -7.91 9.78 -1.07
C ARG A 125 -6.51 10.03 -1.62
N ARG A 126 -5.69 8.98 -1.73
CA ARG A 126 -4.36 9.08 -2.36
C ARG A 126 -4.46 9.45 -3.83
N ALA A 127 -5.40 8.87 -4.55
CA ALA A 127 -5.63 9.19 -5.97
C ALA A 127 -6.11 10.64 -6.14
N GLU A 128 -7.02 11.12 -5.31
CA GLU A 128 -7.49 12.50 -5.30
C GLU A 128 -6.35 13.49 -5.00
N SER A 129 -5.53 13.20 -3.96
CA SER A 129 -4.37 14.03 -3.62
C SER A 129 -3.34 14.09 -4.76
N ARG A 130 -3.05 12.95 -5.41
CA ARG A 130 -2.15 12.93 -6.58
C ARG A 130 -2.68 13.75 -7.73
N ARG A 131 -3.99 13.66 -8.04
CA ARG A 131 -4.62 14.46 -9.09
C ARG A 131 -4.54 15.96 -8.79
N ALA A 132 -4.81 16.35 -7.54
CA ALA A 132 -4.70 17.75 -7.11
C ALA A 132 -3.25 18.27 -7.21
N LEU A 133 -2.26 17.49 -6.77
CA LEU A 133 -0.85 17.87 -6.89
C LEU A 133 -0.40 18.00 -8.35
N ASN A 134 -0.82 17.07 -9.21
CA ASN A 134 -0.50 17.15 -10.64
C ASN A 134 -1.15 18.37 -11.31
N ALA A 135 -2.38 18.73 -10.92
CA ALA A 135 -3.04 19.92 -11.42
C ALA A 135 -2.31 21.21 -11.01
N ILE A 136 -1.85 21.28 -9.75
CA ILE A 136 -1.04 22.41 -9.27
C ILE A 136 0.32 22.48 -10.00
N ALA A 137 0.97 21.34 -10.22
CA ALA A 137 2.23 21.30 -10.96
C ALA A 137 2.08 21.76 -12.41
N ALA A 138 0.99 21.38 -13.08
CA ALA A 138 0.68 21.83 -14.43
C ALA A 138 0.46 23.35 -14.50
N LEU A 139 -0.29 23.92 -13.55
CA LEU A 139 -0.50 25.37 -13.47
C LEU A 139 0.82 26.13 -13.24
N ASN A 140 1.72 25.62 -12.42
CA ASN A 140 3.03 26.25 -12.19
C ASN A 140 3.90 26.23 -13.45
N GLN A 141 3.86 25.16 -14.27
CA GLN A 141 4.58 25.10 -15.54
C GLN A 141 4.05 26.12 -16.55
N GLU A 142 2.73 26.31 -16.61
CA GLU A 142 2.13 27.34 -17.48
C GLU A 142 2.50 28.77 -17.03
N CYS A 143 2.73 29.00 -15.73
CA CYS A 143 3.15 30.31 -15.22
C CYS A 143 4.64 30.61 -15.50
N ASP A 144 5.51 29.61 -15.48
CA ASP A 144 6.94 29.79 -15.78
C ASP A 144 7.20 30.08 -17.26
N ASP A 145 6.35 29.57 -18.15
CA ASP A 145 6.46 29.81 -19.61
C ASP A 145 6.07 31.26 -20.02
N TYR A 146 5.40 32.01 -19.11
CA TYR A 146 5.06 33.43 -19.32
C TYR A 146 6.12 34.42 -18.81
N GLY A 147 7.21 33.93 -18.18
CA GLY A 147 8.25 34.75 -17.53
C GLY A 147 9.36 35.22 -18.44
N ASP A 148 9.59 34.63 -19.60
CA ASP A 148 10.78 34.87 -20.42
C ASP A 148 10.63 35.93 -21.54
N ASP A 149 9.47 36.62 -21.64
CA ASP A 149 9.23 37.58 -22.72
C ASP A 149 9.44 39.07 -22.31
N TYR A 150 10.11 39.35 -21.18
CA TYR A 150 10.44 40.72 -20.78
C TYR A 150 11.97 40.91 -20.62
N GLY A 151 12.72 40.92 -21.70
CA GLY A 151 14.14 41.18 -21.56
C GLY A 151 14.95 41.40 -22.81
N GLU A 152 14.46 42.20 -23.80
CA GLU A 152 15.37 42.88 -24.72
C GLU A 152 14.77 44.23 -25.14
N THR A 153 15.05 45.27 -24.34
CA THR A 153 14.93 46.65 -24.79
C THR A 153 16.34 47.24 -24.82
N THR A 154 16.85 47.21 -26.01
CA THR A 154 17.89 48.02 -26.67
C THR A 154 18.36 49.23 -25.85
N ARG A 155 19.67 49.35 -25.66
CA ARG A 155 20.37 50.61 -25.39
C ARG A 155 21.17 50.96 -26.65
N GLU A 156 20.70 51.98 -27.34
CA GLU A 156 21.57 52.88 -28.12
C GLU A 156 22.16 53.97 -27.20
#